data_a464fe65cdc92866a930350ff45e3d39
#
_entry.id   a464fe65cdc92866a930350ff45e3d39
#
_cell.length_a   1.000
_cell.length_b   1.000
_cell.length_c   1.000
_cell.angle_alpha   90.00
_cell.angle_beta   90.00
_cell.angle_gamma   90.00
#
_symmetry.space_group_name_H-M   'P 1'
#
loop_
_entity.id
_entity.type
_entity.pdbx_description
1 polymer ?
#
loop_
_entity_poly.entity_id
_entity_poly.type
_entity_poly.pdbx_seq_one_letter_code
_entity_poly.pdbx_strand_id
1 'polypeptide(L)'
;HDILGQTALVDLAGLRDAIAEKGGDPSKVNPVVPTQLIVDHSLAVEFGGFDPDAFEKNRAVEERRNEDRFHFIEWTKTAFKNVDVIPAGNGIMHQINLEKMSPVIQARGGVAFPDTCVGTDSHTPHVDALGVIAIGVGGLEAETVMLGLPSMMRLPDIVGVELTGKRQPGITATDIVLAITEFLRKERVVGAWVEFFGAGADSLSIGDRATISNMCPEYGATASMFYIAPQTFDYLKLTGREPEQ
;
A
#
# COMPACT_ATOMS: atom_id res chain seq x y z
N HIS A 1 1.85 4.63 5.37
CA HIS A 1 1.34 5.25 6.61
C HIS A 1 2.46 6.04 7.27
N ASP A 2 2.23 7.31 7.59
CA ASP A 2 3.24 8.24 8.12
C ASP A 2 3.91 7.73 9.41
N ILE A 3 3.16 7.10 10.29
CA ILE A 3 3.66 6.58 11.57
C ILE A 3 4.37 5.24 11.38
N LEU A 4 3.80 4.30 10.63
CA LEU A 4 4.35 2.96 10.49
C LEU A 4 5.50 2.88 9.48
N GLY A 5 5.42 3.59 8.37
CA GLY A 5 6.47 3.59 7.34
C GLY A 5 7.74 4.32 7.76
N GLN A 6 7.60 5.40 8.50
CA GLN A 6 8.72 6.17 9.00
C GLN A 6 9.63 5.37 9.94
N THR A 7 9.09 4.47 10.77
CA THR A 7 9.89 3.67 11.71
C THR A 7 10.93 2.82 11.01
N ALA A 8 10.61 2.21 9.87
CA ALA A 8 11.58 1.42 9.11
C ALA A 8 12.76 2.26 8.60
N LEU A 9 12.53 3.52 8.22
CA LEU A 9 13.61 4.44 7.83
C LEU A 9 14.41 4.93 9.04
N VAL A 10 13.80 5.09 10.20
CA VAL A 10 14.49 5.41 11.46
C VAL A 10 15.40 4.26 11.86
N ASP A 11 14.96 3.02 11.72
CA ASP A 11 15.77 1.83 12.01
C ASP A 11 16.97 1.75 11.06
N LEU A 12 16.79 2.01 9.76
CA LEU A 12 17.92 2.12 8.81
C LEU A 12 18.90 3.23 9.18
N ALA A 13 18.41 4.36 9.69
CA ALA A 13 19.28 5.44 10.20
C ALA A 13 20.06 4.98 11.43
N GLY A 14 19.42 4.27 12.36
CA GLY A 14 20.08 3.65 13.53
C GLY A 14 21.15 2.64 13.13
N LEU A 15 20.93 1.85 12.07
CA LEU A 15 21.96 0.95 11.52
C LEU A 15 23.16 1.73 10.99
N ARG A 16 22.97 2.90 10.37
CA ARG A 16 24.07 3.77 9.95
C ARG A 16 24.90 4.23 11.13
N ASP A 17 24.25 4.66 12.22
CA ASP A 17 24.94 5.08 13.44
C ASP A 17 25.75 3.92 14.02
N ALA A 18 25.15 2.74 14.14
CA ALA A 18 25.83 1.55 14.66
C ALA A 18 27.04 1.13 13.81
N ILE A 19 27.01 1.32 12.49
CA ILE A 19 28.15 1.07 11.60
C ILE A 19 29.23 2.12 11.79
N ALA A 20 28.85 3.40 11.90
CA ALA A 20 29.79 4.49 12.14
C ALA A 20 30.51 4.32 13.47
N GLU A 21 29.83 3.96 14.55
CA GLU A 21 30.40 3.69 15.86
C GLU A 21 31.44 2.56 15.83
N LYS A 22 31.27 1.58 14.93
CA LYS A 22 32.23 0.49 14.71
C LYS A 22 33.33 0.84 13.70
N GLY A 23 33.41 2.10 13.26
CA GLY A 23 34.41 2.57 12.29
C GLY A 23 34.14 2.15 10.85
N GLY A 24 32.95 1.69 10.54
CA GLY A 24 32.52 1.34 9.18
C GLY A 24 31.99 2.57 8.42
N ASP A 25 31.67 2.36 7.14
CA ASP A 25 31.10 3.38 6.27
C ASP A 25 29.57 3.33 6.30
N PRO A 26 28.90 4.30 6.96
CA PRO A 26 27.44 4.32 7.07
C PRO A 26 26.73 4.52 5.72
N SER A 27 27.40 5.10 4.73
CA SER A 27 26.81 5.33 3.40
C SER A 27 26.49 4.06 2.63
N LYS A 28 27.00 2.91 3.10
CA LYS A 28 26.71 1.59 2.52
C LYS A 28 25.34 1.05 2.94
N VAL A 29 24.74 1.56 4.01
CA VAL A 29 23.39 1.17 4.42
C VAL A 29 22.37 1.90 3.57
N ASN A 30 21.76 1.19 2.66
CA ASN A 30 20.68 1.69 1.78
C ASN A 30 19.73 0.55 1.47
N PRO A 31 18.46 0.83 1.18
CA PRO A 31 17.57 -0.18 0.63
C PRO A 31 18.13 -0.75 -0.68
N VAL A 32 18.14 -2.07 -0.80
CA VAL A 32 18.54 -2.78 -2.04
C VAL A 32 17.38 -2.92 -3.02
N VAL A 33 16.15 -2.67 -2.55
CA VAL A 33 14.92 -2.64 -3.35
C VAL A 33 14.39 -1.22 -3.43
N PRO A 34 13.66 -0.85 -4.49
CA PRO A 34 12.97 0.44 -4.53
C PRO A 34 12.03 0.58 -3.33
N THR A 35 12.21 1.65 -2.60
CA THR A 35 11.44 1.93 -1.39
C THR A 35 10.76 3.29 -1.54
N GLN A 36 9.49 3.36 -1.25
CA GLN A 36 8.69 4.58 -1.34
C GLN A 36 8.07 4.86 0.00
N LEU A 37 8.35 6.04 0.55
CA LEU A 37 7.66 6.56 1.72
C LEU A 37 6.55 7.48 1.26
N ILE A 38 5.33 7.15 1.58
CA ILE A 38 4.19 8.03 1.37
C ILE A 38 3.85 8.66 2.70
N VAL A 39 4.01 9.99 2.78
CA VAL A 39 3.64 10.74 3.97
C VAL A 39 2.13 10.93 3.95
N ASP A 40 1.45 10.02 4.64
CA ASP A 40 0.02 10.11 4.84
C ASP A 40 -0.31 11.17 5.90
N HIS A 41 -1.58 11.58 5.97
CA HIS A 41 -2.02 12.53 6.97
C HIS A 41 -2.11 11.89 8.36
N SER A 42 -1.69 12.62 9.38
CA SER A 42 -1.96 12.30 10.80
C SER A 42 -2.80 13.39 11.46
N LEU A 43 -3.69 13.97 10.68
CA LEU A 43 -4.46 15.15 11.06
C LEU A 43 -5.48 14.84 12.14
N ALA A 44 -5.26 15.39 13.33
CA ALA A 44 -6.30 15.52 14.35
C ALA A 44 -7.02 16.85 14.13
N VAL A 45 -8.28 16.82 13.75
CA VAL A 45 -9.08 18.02 13.48
C VAL A 45 -9.31 18.78 14.79
N GLU A 46 -8.75 19.99 14.90
CA GLU A 46 -8.96 20.91 16.02
C GLU A 46 -9.95 22.04 15.64
N PHE A 47 -9.98 22.39 14.38
CA PHE A 47 -10.84 23.42 13.84
C PHE A 47 -11.80 22.78 12.83
N GLY A 48 -13.07 23.07 12.96
CA GLY A 48 -14.10 22.48 12.10
C GLY A 48 -15.39 23.28 12.11
N GLY A 49 -16.48 22.66 11.66
CA GLY A 49 -17.79 23.27 11.61
C GLY A 49 -17.87 24.42 10.60
N PHE A 50 -18.18 25.61 11.08
CA PHE A 50 -18.38 26.79 10.24
C PHE A 50 -17.17 27.74 10.19
N ASP A 51 -16.00 27.29 10.66
CA ASP A 51 -14.76 28.08 10.56
C ASP A 51 -14.25 28.06 9.10
N PRO A 52 -14.28 29.21 8.40
CA PRO A 52 -13.88 29.26 7.00
C PRO A 52 -12.39 28.96 6.80
N ASP A 53 -11.56 29.15 7.83
CA ASP A 53 -10.13 28.94 7.81
C ASP A 53 -9.73 27.59 8.44
N ALA A 54 -10.69 26.68 8.68
CA ALA A 54 -10.45 25.41 9.37
C ALA A 54 -9.35 24.57 8.72
N PHE A 55 -9.31 24.54 7.39
CA PHE A 55 -8.31 23.76 6.65
C PHE A 55 -6.88 24.28 6.93
N GLU A 56 -6.65 25.57 6.76
CA GLU A 56 -5.33 26.19 6.98
C GLU A 56 -4.88 26.10 8.44
N LYS A 57 -5.80 26.26 9.37
CA LYS A 57 -5.53 26.13 10.80
C LYS A 57 -5.15 24.71 11.18
N ASN A 58 -5.87 23.70 10.68
CA ASN A 58 -5.54 22.29 10.93
C ASN A 58 -4.20 21.91 10.30
N ARG A 59 -3.92 22.40 9.09
CA ARG A 59 -2.63 22.18 8.43
C ARG A 59 -1.47 22.76 9.25
N ALA A 60 -1.62 23.98 9.76
CA ALA A 60 -0.61 24.60 10.62
C ALA A 60 -0.38 23.82 11.93
N VAL A 61 -1.44 23.21 12.48
CA VAL A 61 -1.32 22.30 13.64
C VAL A 61 -0.55 21.04 13.28
N GLU A 62 -0.84 20.43 12.14
CA GLU A 62 -0.14 19.23 11.65
C GLU A 62 1.36 19.51 11.45
N GLU A 63 1.70 20.59 10.75
CA GLU A 63 3.08 21.01 10.52
C GLU A 63 3.84 21.19 11.82
N ARG A 64 3.27 21.93 12.78
CA ARG A 64 3.90 22.19 14.08
C ARG A 64 4.11 20.91 14.90
N ARG A 65 3.14 19.98 14.88
CA ARG A 65 3.20 18.73 15.65
C ARG A 65 4.19 17.73 15.07
N ASN A 66 4.46 17.80 13.79
CA ASN A 66 5.28 16.83 13.07
C ASN A 66 6.58 17.45 12.55
N GLU A 67 7.00 18.62 13.04
CA GLU A 67 8.18 19.33 12.56
C GLU A 67 9.43 18.44 12.53
N ASP A 68 9.71 17.74 13.63
CA ASP A 68 10.88 16.84 13.73
C ASP A 68 10.78 15.67 12.72
N ARG A 69 9.57 15.16 12.50
CA ARG A 69 9.34 14.08 11.53
C ARG A 69 9.55 14.55 10.10
N PHE A 70 9.09 15.74 9.76
CA PHE A 70 9.29 16.32 8.43
C PHE A 70 10.76 16.61 8.18
N HIS A 71 11.51 17.12 9.17
CA HIS A 71 12.96 17.27 9.06
C HIS A 71 13.67 15.95 8.83
N PHE A 72 13.30 14.89 9.55
CA PHE A 72 13.86 13.57 9.35
C PHE A 72 13.55 13.03 7.93
N ILE A 73 12.32 13.19 7.45
CA ILE A 73 11.91 12.76 6.11
C ILE A 73 12.70 13.49 5.03
N GLU A 74 12.89 14.81 5.16
CA GLU A 74 13.72 15.58 4.22
C GLU A 74 15.17 15.09 4.22
N TRP A 75 15.72 14.78 5.38
CA TRP A 75 17.05 14.19 5.46
C TRP A 75 17.12 12.83 4.72
N THR A 76 16.13 11.97 4.84
CA THR A 76 16.13 10.65 4.19
C THR A 76 16.22 10.72 2.67
N LYS A 77 15.64 11.75 2.04
CA LYS A 77 15.71 11.96 0.59
C LYS A 77 17.15 12.13 0.07
N THR A 78 18.02 12.69 0.89
CA THR A 78 19.41 12.94 0.52
C THR A 78 20.36 11.88 1.07
N ALA A 79 20.00 11.27 2.19
CA ALA A 79 20.83 10.31 2.88
C ALA A 79 20.79 8.91 2.25
N PHE A 80 19.62 8.48 1.82
CA PHE A 80 19.44 7.13 1.29
C PHE A 80 19.33 7.12 -0.23
N LYS A 81 19.90 6.07 -0.84
CA LYS A 81 19.65 5.69 -2.23
C LYS A 81 18.44 4.76 -2.28
N ASN A 82 17.74 4.71 -3.41
CA ASN A 82 16.54 3.90 -3.62
C ASN A 82 15.35 4.23 -2.68
N VAL A 83 15.35 5.40 -2.09
CA VAL A 83 14.22 5.92 -1.30
C VAL A 83 13.60 7.09 -2.05
N ASP A 84 12.33 6.95 -2.37
CA ASP A 84 11.51 8.02 -2.92
C ASP A 84 10.47 8.45 -1.88
N VAL A 85 10.20 9.75 -1.80
CA VAL A 85 9.28 10.29 -0.81
C VAL A 85 8.17 11.05 -1.49
N ILE A 86 6.94 10.60 -1.27
CA ILE A 86 5.73 11.32 -1.63
C ILE A 86 5.34 12.19 -0.43
N PRO A 87 5.42 13.53 -0.57
CA PRO A 87 5.19 14.44 0.56
C PRO A 87 3.73 14.46 1.00
N ALA A 88 3.51 14.95 2.22
CA ALA A 88 2.18 15.15 2.78
C ALA A 88 1.28 16.00 1.86
N GLY A 89 -0.02 15.75 1.89
CA GLY A 89 -1.02 16.49 1.12
C GLY A 89 -1.28 15.94 -0.29
N ASN A 90 -0.61 14.86 -0.70
CA ASN A 90 -0.83 14.23 -2.01
C ASN A 90 -1.92 13.15 -2.03
N GLY A 91 -2.45 12.79 -0.90
CA GLY A 91 -3.54 11.81 -0.78
C GLY A 91 -3.25 10.75 0.28
N ILE A 92 -3.88 9.60 0.14
CA ILE A 92 -3.78 8.45 1.04
C ILE A 92 -2.92 7.36 0.40
N MET A 93 -2.06 6.72 1.18
CA MET A 93 -1.02 5.79 0.72
C MET A 93 -1.52 4.74 -0.27
N HIS A 94 -2.56 3.99 0.08
CA HIS A 94 -3.01 2.89 -0.77
C HIS A 94 -3.71 3.37 -2.05
N GLN A 95 -4.42 4.50 -2.00
CA GLN A 95 -4.99 5.12 -3.19
C GLN A 95 -3.89 5.66 -4.10
N ILE A 96 -2.86 6.32 -3.57
CA ILE A 96 -1.72 6.78 -4.37
C ILE A 96 -1.00 5.59 -5.02
N ASN A 97 -0.82 4.48 -4.28
CA ASN A 97 -0.23 3.27 -4.83
C ASN A 97 -1.07 2.71 -5.98
N LEU A 98 -2.38 2.59 -5.79
CA LEU A 98 -3.31 2.11 -6.82
C LEU A 98 -3.32 3.02 -8.05
N GLU A 99 -3.41 4.35 -7.84
CA GLU A 99 -3.62 5.33 -8.92
C GLU A 99 -2.34 5.70 -9.66
N LYS A 100 -1.18 5.66 -8.99
CA LYS A 100 0.04 6.27 -9.53
C LYS A 100 1.28 5.39 -9.46
N MET A 101 1.52 4.68 -8.34
CA MET A 101 2.84 4.12 -8.06
C MET A 101 3.02 2.71 -8.56
N SER A 102 2.02 1.85 -8.44
CA SER A 102 2.14 0.46 -8.91
C SER A 102 2.28 0.41 -10.42
N PRO A 103 3.36 -0.19 -10.94
CA PRO A 103 3.52 -0.38 -12.40
C PRO A 103 2.71 -1.58 -12.92
N VAL A 104 2.13 -2.41 -12.04
CA VAL A 104 1.42 -3.67 -12.34
C VAL A 104 2.36 -4.73 -12.96
N ILE A 105 3.11 -4.35 -13.97
CA ILE A 105 4.17 -5.17 -14.59
C ILE A 105 5.50 -4.42 -14.48
N GLN A 106 6.49 -5.05 -13.93
CA GLN A 106 7.86 -4.56 -13.88
C GLN A 106 8.61 -4.96 -15.16
N ALA A 107 9.47 -4.08 -15.65
CA ALA A 107 10.38 -4.37 -16.75
C ALA A 107 11.82 -4.00 -16.36
N ARG A 108 12.69 -4.99 -16.21
CA ARG A 108 14.09 -4.79 -15.83
C ARG A 108 15.01 -5.73 -16.62
N GLY A 109 16.10 -5.21 -17.15
CA GLY A 109 17.09 -6.02 -17.85
C GLY A 109 16.55 -6.82 -19.04
N GLY A 110 15.52 -6.32 -19.72
CA GLY A 110 14.87 -7.00 -20.84
C GLY A 110 13.88 -8.11 -20.44
N VAL A 111 13.57 -8.23 -19.15
CA VAL A 111 12.57 -9.18 -18.62
C VAL A 111 11.38 -8.42 -18.07
N ALA A 112 10.18 -8.85 -18.45
CA ALA A 112 8.93 -8.39 -17.86
C ALA A 112 8.39 -9.42 -16.87
N PHE A 113 7.91 -8.94 -15.70
CA PHE A 113 7.37 -9.82 -14.66
C PHE A 113 6.29 -9.07 -13.86
N PRO A 114 5.34 -9.78 -13.24
CA PRO A 114 4.34 -9.17 -12.39
C PRO A 114 4.96 -8.41 -11.23
N ASP A 115 4.40 -7.26 -10.88
CA ASP A 115 4.81 -6.51 -9.71
C ASP A 115 4.40 -7.19 -8.41
N THR A 116 5.20 -7.00 -7.39
CA THR A 116 4.90 -7.41 -6.02
C THR A 116 5.19 -6.25 -5.07
N CYS A 117 4.39 -6.11 -4.03
CA CYS A 117 4.50 -5.01 -3.08
C CYS A 117 4.47 -5.55 -1.64
N VAL A 118 5.35 -5.01 -0.82
CA VAL A 118 5.32 -5.17 0.63
C VAL A 118 5.10 -3.79 1.23
N GLY A 119 4.12 -3.63 2.08
CA GLY A 119 3.80 -2.34 2.71
C GLY A 119 3.66 -2.45 4.22
N THR A 120 4.03 -1.40 4.94
CA THR A 120 3.99 -1.36 6.41
C THR A 120 2.59 -1.11 6.98
N ASP A 121 1.57 -1.40 6.22
CA ASP A 121 0.18 -1.31 6.65
C ASP A 121 -0.62 -2.53 6.21
N SER A 122 -1.59 -2.93 7.03
CA SER A 122 -2.44 -4.09 6.79
C SER A 122 -3.34 -3.95 5.54
N HIS A 123 -3.64 -2.73 5.10
CA HIS A 123 -4.45 -2.45 3.90
C HIS A 123 -3.62 -2.35 2.60
N THR A 124 -2.35 -2.76 2.63
CA THR A 124 -1.50 -2.90 1.43
C THR A 124 -2.15 -3.71 0.31
N PRO A 125 -2.97 -4.77 0.59
CA PRO A 125 -3.71 -5.50 -0.44
C PRO A 125 -4.70 -4.70 -1.29
N HIS A 126 -4.91 -3.41 -1.00
CA HIS A 126 -5.73 -2.54 -1.85
C HIS A 126 -5.32 -2.60 -3.34
N VAL A 127 -4.03 -2.68 -3.62
CA VAL A 127 -3.48 -2.76 -4.99
C VAL A 127 -3.60 -4.15 -5.63
N ASP A 128 -3.99 -5.19 -4.87
CA ASP A 128 -4.28 -6.53 -5.41
C ASP A 128 -5.42 -6.49 -6.44
N ALA A 129 -6.25 -5.44 -6.39
CA ALA A 129 -7.29 -5.17 -7.38
C ALA A 129 -6.76 -5.03 -8.82
N LEU A 130 -5.47 -4.69 -8.98
CA LEU A 130 -4.79 -4.58 -10.28
C LEU A 130 -4.07 -5.87 -10.70
N GLY A 131 -4.17 -6.96 -9.92
CA GLY A 131 -3.45 -8.20 -10.19
C GLY A 131 -2.01 -8.20 -9.66
N VAL A 132 -1.71 -7.34 -8.70
CA VAL A 132 -0.43 -7.28 -7.99
C VAL A 132 -0.54 -8.09 -6.70
N ILE A 133 0.49 -8.83 -6.34
CA ILE A 133 0.56 -9.45 -5.01
C ILE A 133 1.12 -8.40 -4.04
N ALA A 134 0.26 -7.90 -3.16
CA ALA A 134 0.63 -6.92 -2.16
C ALA A 134 0.28 -7.40 -0.76
N ILE A 135 1.26 -7.38 0.13
CA ILE A 135 1.15 -7.94 1.48
C ILE A 135 1.49 -6.88 2.51
N GLY A 136 0.64 -6.75 3.52
CA GLY A 136 0.90 -5.91 4.68
C GLY A 136 1.84 -6.58 5.66
N VAL A 137 2.87 -5.87 6.11
CA VAL A 137 3.90 -6.37 7.04
C VAL A 137 4.16 -5.36 8.15
N GLY A 138 4.85 -5.79 9.19
CA GLY A 138 5.36 -4.90 10.23
C GLY A 138 6.62 -4.13 9.79
N GLY A 139 6.99 -3.09 10.55
CA GLY A 139 8.16 -2.25 10.24
C GLY A 139 9.47 -3.02 10.15
N LEU A 140 9.74 -3.91 11.11
CA LEU A 140 10.95 -4.76 11.10
C LEU A 140 11.00 -5.72 9.90
N GLU A 141 9.87 -6.23 9.48
CA GLU A 141 9.81 -7.09 8.30
C GLU A 141 10.05 -6.30 7.02
N ALA A 142 9.51 -5.07 6.93
CA ALA A 142 9.80 -4.16 5.84
C ALA A 142 11.30 -3.81 5.78
N GLU A 143 11.94 -3.54 6.93
CA GLU A 143 13.37 -3.31 7.01
C GLU A 143 14.18 -4.53 6.52
N THR A 144 13.76 -5.73 6.90
CA THR A 144 14.36 -6.99 6.40
C THR A 144 14.34 -7.06 4.87
N VAL A 145 13.20 -6.71 4.26
CA VAL A 145 13.05 -6.64 2.79
C VAL A 145 13.92 -5.54 2.19
N MET A 146 13.96 -4.36 2.81
CA MET A 146 14.83 -3.26 2.37
C MET A 146 16.31 -3.66 2.36
N LEU A 147 16.75 -4.45 3.34
CA LEU A 147 18.12 -4.97 3.42
C LEU A 147 18.40 -6.16 2.48
N GLY A 148 17.41 -6.61 1.70
CA GLY A 148 17.53 -7.72 0.79
C GLY A 148 17.59 -9.09 1.47
N LEU A 149 17.16 -9.17 2.71
CA LEU A 149 17.06 -10.42 3.44
C LEU A 149 15.73 -11.13 3.12
N PRO A 150 15.68 -12.47 3.16
CA PRO A 150 14.44 -13.19 2.89
C PRO A 150 13.44 -13.02 4.02
N SER A 151 12.19 -12.73 3.66
CA SER A 151 11.05 -12.85 4.57
C SER A 151 10.49 -14.27 4.46
N MET A 152 10.35 -14.93 5.61
CA MET A 152 9.88 -16.31 5.68
C MET A 152 8.39 -16.31 6.00
N MET A 153 7.61 -16.94 5.12
CA MET A 153 6.18 -17.14 5.38
C MET A 153 5.80 -18.60 5.17
N ARG A 154 4.74 -19.02 5.87
CA ARG A 154 4.12 -20.31 5.58
C ARG A 154 3.52 -20.25 4.18
N LEU A 155 3.66 -21.33 3.40
CA LEU A 155 2.97 -21.45 2.11
C LEU A 155 1.46 -21.30 2.35
N PRO A 156 0.80 -20.28 1.75
CA PRO A 156 -0.62 -20.03 1.99
C PRO A 156 -1.50 -21.04 1.27
N ASP A 157 -2.65 -21.30 1.84
CA ASP A 157 -3.74 -21.94 1.10
C ASP A 157 -4.33 -20.93 0.11
N ILE A 158 -4.67 -21.38 -1.09
CA ILE A 158 -5.34 -20.56 -2.11
C ILE A 158 -6.84 -20.83 -2.04
N VAL A 159 -7.61 -19.79 -1.82
CA VAL A 159 -9.07 -19.86 -1.72
C VAL A 159 -9.70 -19.07 -2.87
N GLY A 160 -10.34 -19.77 -3.79
CA GLY A 160 -11.09 -19.16 -4.89
C GLY A 160 -12.49 -18.74 -4.44
N VAL A 161 -12.87 -17.51 -4.75
CA VAL A 161 -14.21 -16.96 -4.49
C VAL A 161 -14.88 -16.60 -5.81
N GLU A 162 -15.86 -17.39 -6.21
CA GLU A 162 -16.65 -17.11 -7.39
C GLU A 162 -17.72 -16.07 -7.10
N LEU A 163 -17.64 -14.92 -7.77
CA LEU A 163 -18.67 -13.89 -7.74
C LEU A 163 -19.63 -14.09 -8.92
N THR A 164 -20.89 -14.24 -8.64
CA THR A 164 -21.94 -14.47 -9.65
C THR A 164 -22.95 -13.33 -9.67
N GLY A 165 -23.65 -13.17 -10.79
CA GLY A 165 -24.67 -12.14 -10.95
C GLY A 165 -24.11 -10.73 -11.13
N LYS A 166 -24.93 -9.73 -10.81
CA LYS A 166 -24.60 -8.30 -10.94
C LYS A 166 -25.09 -7.53 -9.73
N ARG A 167 -24.36 -6.49 -9.38
CA ARG A 167 -24.77 -5.54 -8.34
C ARG A 167 -26.14 -4.93 -8.68
N GLN A 168 -27.04 -4.96 -7.72
CA GLN A 168 -28.36 -4.35 -7.85
C GLN A 168 -28.27 -2.83 -7.65
N PRO A 169 -29.19 -2.05 -8.26
CA PRO A 169 -29.29 -0.62 -7.99
C PRO A 169 -29.48 -0.35 -6.48
N GLY A 170 -28.77 0.63 -5.96
CA GLY A 170 -28.78 1.01 -4.54
C GLY A 170 -27.81 0.25 -3.65
N ILE A 171 -27.15 -0.82 -4.15
CA ILE A 171 -26.09 -1.52 -3.42
C ILE A 171 -24.74 -0.86 -3.70
N THR A 172 -24.02 -0.53 -2.65
CA THR A 172 -22.67 0.07 -2.74
C THR A 172 -21.56 -1.00 -2.76
N ALA A 173 -20.34 -0.60 -3.12
CA ALA A 173 -19.17 -1.48 -2.98
C ALA A 173 -18.96 -1.91 -1.52
N THR A 174 -19.26 -1.02 -0.58
CA THR A 174 -19.16 -1.30 0.86
C THR A 174 -20.13 -2.38 1.30
N ASP A 175 -21.38 -2.39 0.80
CA ASP A 175 -22.34 -3.45 1.10
C ASP A 175 -21.83 -4.83 0.63
N ILE A 176 -21.25 -4.86 -0.58
CA ILE A 176 -20.68 -6.08 -1.15
C ILE A 176 -19.52 -6.58 -0.29
N VAL A 177 -18.55 -5.71 0.05
CA VAL A 177 -17.37 -6.13 0.81
C VAL A 177 -17.71 -6.55 2.24
N LEU A 178 -18.70 -5.91 2.88
CA LEU A 178 -19.16 -6.33 4.21
C LEU A 178 -19.80 -7.71 4.16
N ALA A 179 -20.60 -8.02 3.14
CA ALA A 179 -21.17 -9.35 2.94
C ALA A 179 -20.08 -10.41 2.68
N ILE A 180 -19.09 -10.08 1.84
CA ILE A 180 -17.92 -10.94 1.59
C ILE A 180 -17.14 -11.18 2.88
N THR A 181 -16.91 -10.14 3.67
CA THR A 181 -16.19 -10.21 4.95
C THR A 181 -16.88 -11.14 5.92
N GLU A 182 -18.20 -10.99 6.10
CA GLU A 182 -18.98 -11.89 6.95
C GLU A 182 -18.88 -13.34 6.49
N PHE A 183 -19.03 -13.58 5.18
CA PHE A 183 -18.93 -14.90 4.58
C PHE A 183 -17.54 -15.54 4.81
N LEU A 184 -16.47 -14.84 4.43
CA LEU A 184 -15.11 -15.36 4.53
C LEU A 184 -14.65 -15.56 5.99
N ARG A 185 -15.16 -14.75 6.92
CA ARG A 185 -14.94 -14.99 8.35
C ARG A 185 -15.52 -16.31 8.83
N LYS A 186 -16.70 -16.68 8.33
CA LYS A 186 -17.33 -17.98 8.62
C LYS A 186 -16.54 -19.15 8.02
N GLU A 187 -15.99 -18.96 6.84
CA GLU A 187 -15.14 -19.95 6.14
C GLU A 187 -13.71 -20.04 6.68
N ARG A 188 -13.31 -19.15 7.60
CA ARG A 188 -12.02 -19.17 8.30
C ARG A 188 -10.81 -19.10 7.38
N VAL A 189 -10.77 -18.15 6.46
CA VAL A 189 -9.70 -17.96 5.48
C VAL A 189 -8.43 -17.28 6.07
N VAL A 190 -8.24 -17.33 7.38
CA VAL A 190 -7.12 -16.67 8.04
C VAL A 190 -5.78 -17.17 7.51
N GLY A 191 -4.96 -16.25 7.01
CA GLY A 191 -3.65 -16.54 6.43
C GLY A 191 -3.67 -17.08 5.01
N ALA A 192 -4.86 -17.27 4.42
CA ALA A 192 -4.99 -17.68 3.01
C ALA A 192 -4.74 -16.52 2.05
N TRP A 193 -4.50 -16.86 0.80
CA TRP A 193 -4.60 -15.94 -0.34
C TRP A 193 -5.94 -16.19 -1.02
N VAL A 194 -6.72 -15.12 -1.15
CA VAL A 194 -8.05 -15.17 -1.76
C VAL A 194 -7.97 -14.68 -3.20
N GLU A 195 -8.56 -15.41 -4.12
CA GLU A 195 -8.66 -15.03 -5.53
C GLU A 195 -10.14 -14.90 -5.93
N PHE A 196 -10.54 -13.71 -6.36
CA PHE A 196 -11.89 -13.43 -6.83
C PHE A 196 -12.00 -13.62 -8.33
N PHE A 197 -13.02 -14.33 -8.77
CA PHE A 197 -13.26 -14.63 -10.19
C PHE A 197 -14.76 -14.73 -10.51
N GLY A 198 -15.08 -15.00 -11.77
CA GLY A 198 -16.44 -15.22 -12.25
C GLY A 198 -17.11 -13.96 -12.82
N ALA A 199 -18.29 -14.14 -13.39
CA ALA A 199 -19.04 -13.09 -14.09
C ALA A 199 -19.40 -11.89 -13.19
N GLY A 200 -19.57 -12.12 -11.90
CA GLY A 200 -19.77 -11.05 -10.92
C GLY A 200 -18.52 -10.18 -10.78
N ALA A 201 -17.33 -10.80 -10.74
CA ALA A 201 -16.06 -10.07 -10.69
C ALA A 201 -15.83 -9.25 -11.95
N ASP A 202 -16.19 -9.79 -13.13
CA ASP A 202 -16.14 -9.05 -14.40
C ASP A 202 -17.01 -7.79 -14.43
N SER A 203 -18.08 -7.77 -13.66
CA SER A 203 -19.00 -6.65 -13.59
C SER A 203 -18.56 -5.52 -12.67
N LEU A 204 -17.52 -5.73 -11.86
CA LEU A 204 -17.02 -4.77 -10.89
C LEU A 204 -16.01 -3.82 -11.54
N SER A 205 -16.10 -2.54 -11.20
CA SER A 205 -15.06 -1.56 -11.52
C SER A 205 -13.78 -1.82 -10.71
N ILE A 206 -12.66 -1.24 -11.13
CA ILE A 206 -11.42 -1.34 -10.34
C ILE A 206 -11.59 -0.73 -8.94
N GLY A 207 -12.36 0.35 -8.79
CA GLY A 207 -12.69 0.92 -7.48
C GLY A 207 -13.47 -0.05 -6.59
N ASP A 208 -14.44 -0.79 -7.14
CA ASP A 208 -15.17 -1.82 -6.38
C ASP A 208 -14.24 -2.96 -5.96
N ARG A 209 -13.38 -3.44 -6.88
CA ARG A 209 -12.38 -4.49 -6.60
C ARG A 209 -11.38 -4.02 -5.54
N ALA A 210 -10.91 -2.79 -5.64
CA ALA A 210 -9.99 -2.20 -4.67
C ALA A 210 -10.61 -2.09 -3.27
N THR A 211 -11.90 -1.78 -3.18
CA THR A 211 -12.63 -1.77 -1.91
C THR A 211 -12.67 -3.17 -1.28
N ILE A 212 -12.87 -4.21 -2.10
CA ILE A 212 -12.89 -5.61 -1.63
C ILE A 212 -11.48 -6.03 -1.19
N SER A 213 -10.46 -5.78 -2.01
CA SER A 213 -9.07 -6.11 -1.69
C SER A 213 -8.55 -5.35 -0.47
N ASN A 214 -8.95 -4.10 -0.29
CA ASN A 214 -8.56 -3.28 0.86
C ASN A 214 -8.97 -3.90 2.20
N MET A 215 -10.13 -4.54 2.26
CA MET A 215 -10.65 -5.18 3.47
C MET A 215 -10.14 -6.62 3.69
N CYS A 216 -9.05 -6.98 3.02
CA CYS A 216 -8.36 -8.25 3.24
C CYS A 216 -8.06 -8.56 4.72
N PRO A 217 -7.56 -7.61 5.52
CA PRO A 217 -7.35 -7.85 6.96
C PRO A 217 -8.64 -8.13 7.72
N GLU A 218 -9.75 -7.50 7.35
CA GLU A 218 -11.03 -7.66 8.03
C GLU A 218 -11.58 -9.07 7.88
N TYR A 219 -11.44 -9.71 6.73
CA TYR A 219 -11.79 -11.13 6.61
C TYR A 219 -10.66 -12.09 6.97
N GLY A 220 -9.45 -11.57 7.23
CA GLY A 220 -8.33 -12.31 7.81
C GLY A 220 -7.40 -12.98 6.79
N ALA A 221 -7.55 -12.71 5.50
CA ALA A 221 -6.65 -13.22 4.47
C ALA A 221 -5.32 -12.42 4.44
N THR A 222 -4.31 -12.97 3.80
CA THR A 222 -3.00 -12.32 3.63
C THR A 222 -2.93 -11.53 2.32
N ALA A 223 -3.55 -12.03 1.26
CA ALA A 223 -3.69 -11.37 -0.04
C ALA A 223 -5.11 -11.56 -0.57
N SER A 224 -5.54 -10.66 -1.44
CA SER A 224 -6.91 -10.59 -1.92
C SER A 224 -6.95 -10.10 -3.37
N MET A 225 -6.80 -11.03 -4.30
CA MET A 225 -6.45 -10.74 -5.67
C MET A 225 -7.62 -10.76 -6.63
N PHE A 226 -7.54 -9.86 -7.59
CA PHE A 226 -8.31 -9.94 -8.83
C PHE A 226 -7.34 -10.12 -10.01
N TYR A 227 -7.82 -10.76 -11.07
CA TYR A 227 -7.06 -10.92 -12.30
C TYR A 227 -7.03 -9.61 -13.13
N ILE A 228 -5.99 -9.47 -13.96
CA ILE A 228 -5.89 -8.37 -14.92
C ILE A 228 -6.98 -8.55 -15.99
N ALA A 229 -7.80 -7.53 -16.16
CA ALA A 229 -8.97 -7.54 -17.03
C ALA A 229 -9.02 -6.24 -17.87
N PRO A 230 -9.91 -6.14 -18.88
CA PRO A 230 -10.05 -4.90 -19.65
C PRO A 230 -10.22 -3.64 -18.79
N GLN A 231 -10.98 -3.73 -17.69
CA GLN A 231 -11.17 -2.64 -16.74
C GLN A 231 -9.86 -2.17 -16.08
N THR A 232 -8.88 -3.06 -15.94
CA THR A 232 -7.54 -2.70 -15.43
C THR A 232 -6.84 -1.73 -16.39
N PHE A 233 -6.86 -2.02 -17.68
CA PHE A 233 -6.28 -1.13 -18.70
C PHE A 233 -6.99 0.21 -18.77
N ASP A 234 -8.32 0.21 -18.71
CA ASP A 234 -9.12 1.43 -18.71
C ASP A 234 -8.79 2.31 -17.48
N TYR A 235 -8.63 1.68 -16.32
CA TYR A 235 -8.25 2.37 -15.09
C TYR A 235 -6.84 2.94 -15.16
N LEU A 236 -5.87 2.19 -15.69
CA LEU A 236 -4.49 2.65 -15.85
C LEU A 236 -4.42 3.87 -16.79
N LYS A 237 -5.17 3.86 -17.89
CA LYS A 237 -5.30 5.01 -18.79
C LYS A 237 -5.96 6.21 -18.09
N LEU A 238 -7.05 5.98 -17.36
CA LEU A 238 -7.76 7.02 -16.62
C LEU A 238 -6.87 7.72 -15.60
N THR A 239 -5.97 6.97 -14.97
CA THR A 239 -5.04 7.47 -13.94
C THR A 239 -3.72 7.97 -14.52
N GLY A 240 -3.62 8.09 -15.85
CA GLY A 240 -2.54 8.78 -16.55
C GLY A 240 -1.27 7.94 -16.75
N ARG A 241 -1.38 6.59 -16.76
CA ARG A 241 -0.29 5.75 -17.23
C ARG A 241 -0.20 5.84 -18.74
N GLU A 242 1.03 5.94 -19.24
CA GLU A 242 1.26 6.03 -20.68
C GLU A 242 0.89 4.71 -21.40
N PRO A 243 0.35 4.76 -22.64
CA PRO A 243 -0.05 3.56 -23.37
C PRO A 243 1.09 2.56 -23.64
N GLU A 244 2.34 3.01 -23.50
CA GLU A 244 3.55 2.24 -23.76
C GLU A 244 4.07 1.52 -22.49
N GLN A 245 3.47 1.81 -21.36
CA GLN A 245 3.73 1.13 -20.07
C GLN A 245 2.84 -0.11 -19.94
#